data_8465599d4c6a844d3a41503d2e63ab3b
#
_entry.id   8465599d4c6a844d3a41503d2e63ab3b
#
_cell.length_a   1.000
_cell.length_b   1.000
_cell.length_c   1.000
_cell.angle_alpha   90.00
_cell.angle_beta   90.00
_cell.angle_gamma   90.00
#
_symmetry.space_group_name_H-M   'P 1'
#
loop_
_entity.id
_entity.type
_entity.pdbx_description
1 polymer ?
#
loop_
_entity_poly.entity_id
_entity_poly.type
_entity_poly.pdbx_seq_one_letter_code
_entity_poly.pdbx_strand_id
1 'polypeptide(L)'
;MNETKTSCAPADSRNLTWDGMDWSKCEAYVRKLQARIVKAQKEGRHNKVKALQWMLTHSFYAKALAVKRVTSNKGKKTSGVDKQLWDSPKRKYKAIGELKRRGYNPQPLRRVHIKKKNGKLRPLGIPTMKDRAMQALYLMALEPIAETTGDRFSYGFRKKRRTMDAIRQIDTVLNRQHSPEWILEGDIKGCFDHISHDWLLNHIPMDKTILRKWLKCGAVFNGKLFPTEEGTPQGGIISPTLANIALDGLQPLLAERFKRLWRNNKTFHYKVNLIRYADDFIITGRDKELLENEIKPIVIEFLKERGLTLSEEKTTITNIYDGFDFLGFNVRKFGKRLYTSPSKDAQKRFRAKIGDIVKGHKMCKQESLIRMLNPVITGWGNYYRYGASTDAFHGCDNHIYNLTKKWALRRHPKKRKSWVADKYWHEIRGRKWTFAWKYETKSKKVNYLTLKRLSDIHYTPYKQIKGEANPFDPEYDDYFFQRKEQQMLESLKGRKSLLYLWNKQNRICPLCGKEIDCTKAWNVNEISVGGSIVRQLVHNNCYKRNKRKC
;
A
#
# COMPACT_ATOMS: atom_id res chain seq x y z
N MET A 1 31.90 -20.14 -29.97
CA MET A 1 32.43 -19.23 -28.95
C MET A 1 31.97 -19.72 -27.57
N ASN A 2 32.93 -20.24 -26.80
CA ASN A 2 32.73 -20.78 -25.47
C ASN A 2 32.32 -19.64 -24.52
N GLU A 3 31.03 -19.69 -24.03
CA GLU A 3 30.62 -18.87 -22.92
C GLU A 3 31.37 -19.31 -21.66
N THR A 4 32.44 -18.60 -21.32
CA THR A 4 33.09 -18.71 -20.02
C THR A 4 32.04 -18.45 -18.94
N LYS A 5 31.85 -19.42 -18.08
CA LYS A 5 30.98 -19.41 -16.87
C LYS A 5 31.49 -18.32 -15.90
N THR A 6 31.23 -17.07 -16.15
CA THR A 6 31.34 -16.02 -15.12
C THR A 6 30.14 -16.13 -14.20
N SER A 7 30.23 -17.06 -13.24
CA SER A 7 29.35 -17.13 -12.10
C SER A 7 29.53 -15.85 -11.28
N CYS A 8 28.54 -14.94 -11.28
CA CYS A 8 28.46 -13.81 -10.35
C CYS A 8 28.12 -14.28 -8.91
N ALA A 9 28.55 -15.47 -8.53
CA ALA A 9 28.46 -15.96 -7.16
C ALA A 9 29.66 -15.43 -6.36
N PRO A 10 29.48 -15.04 -5.09
CA PRO A 10 30.61 -14.69 -4.21
C PRO A 10 31.57 -15.89 -4.13
N ALA A 11 32.88 -15.63 -4.05
CA ALA A 11 33.94 -16.65 -4.00
C ALA A 11 33.73 -17.70 -2.89
N ASP A 12 33.01 -17.34 -1.81
CA ASP A 12 32.66 -18.20 -0.66
C ASP A 12 31.29 -18.92 -0.78
N SER A 13 30.75 -19.08 -1.96
CA SER A 13 29.38 -19.62 -2.13
C SER A 13 29.18 -21.09 -1.73
N ARG A 14 30.25 -21.83 -1.47
CA ARG A 14 30.18 -23.27 -1.18
C ARG A 14 29.56 -23.63 0.17
N ASN A 15 29.55 -22.72 1.15
CA ASN A 15 29.01 -22.92 2.49
C ASN A 15 27.88 -21.96 2.88
N LEU A 16 27.34 -21.17 1.94
CA LEU A 16 26.26 -20.24 2.21
C LEU A 16 24.94 -21.00 2.39
N THR A 17 24.38 -20.87 3.59
CA THR A 17 23.02 -21.34 3.88
C THR A 17 22.03 -20.16 3.82
N TRP A 18 20.74 -20.44 3.71
CA TRP A 18 19.69 -19.40 3.74
C TRP A 18 19.73 -18.54 5.01
N ASP A 19 20.01 -19.16 6.15
CA ASP A 19 20.02 -18.49 7.45
C ASP A 19 21.33 -17.70 7.69
N GLY A 20 22.43 -18.07 7.03
CA GLY A 20 23.71 -17.35 7.05
C GLY A 20 23.82 -16.24 5.98
N MET A 21 22.73 -15.96 5.24
CA MET A 21 22.74 -14.95 4.18
C MET A 21 22.86 -13.52 4.73
N ASP A 22 23.87 -12.77 4.29
CA ASP A 22 23.97 -11.32 4.54
C ASP A 22 23.00 -10.55 3.64
N TRP A 23 21.84 -10.29 4.21
CA TRP A 23 20.76 -9.57 3.52
C TRP A 23 21.08 -8.09 3.29
N SER A 24 21.91 -7.48 4.13
CA SER A 24 22.30 -6.07 3.98
C SER A 24 23.21 -5.92 2.74
N LYS A 25 24.13 -6.84 2.56
CA LYS A 25 24.98 -6.91 1.35
C LYS A 25 24.14 -7.12 0.08
N CYS A 26 23.15 -8.01 0.14
CA CYS A 26 22.24 -8.24 -0.98
C CYS A 26 21.45 -6.96 -1.34
N GLU A 27 20.89 -6.29 -0.35
CA GLU A 27 20.10 -5.07 -0.52
C GLU A 27 20.96 -3.91 -1.05
N ALA A 28 22.18 -3.73 -0.52
CA ALA A 28 23.13 -2.71 -0.98
C ALA A 28 23.57 -2.90 -2.43
N TYR A 29 23.87 -4.15 -2.83
CA TYR A 29 24.26 -4.46 -4.21
C TYR A 29 23.13 -4.13 -5.19
N VAL A 30 21.91 -4.60 -4.91
CA VAL A 30 20.74 -4.34 -5.77
C VAL A 30 20.43 -2.83 -5.83
N ARG A 31 20.49 -2.13 -4.68
CA ARG A 31 20.28 -0.67 -4.63
C ARG A 31 21.29 0.08 -5.51
N LYS A 32 22.58 -0.31 -5.48
CA LYS A 32 23.62 0.29 -6.35
C LYS A 32 23.28 0.14 -7.83
N LEU A 33 22.81 -1.03 -8.27
CA LEU A 33 22.39 -1.25 -9.66
C LEU A 33 21.13 -0.44 -10.00
N GLN A 34 20.15 -0.37 -9.10
CA GLN A 34 18.94 0.41 -9.29
C GLN A 34 19.23 1.91 -9.43
N ALA A 35 20.13 2.47 -8.62
CA ALA A 35 20.58 3.86 -8.75
C ALA A 35 21.25 4.12 -10.12
N ARG A 36 22.09 3.19 -10.59
CA ARG A 36 22.73 3.29 -11.93
C ARG A 36 21.68 3.20 -13.06
N ILE A 37 20.61 2.40 -12.90
CA ILE A 37 19.50 2.35 -13.86
C ILE A 37 18.81 3.70 -13.93
N VAL A 38 18.48 4.32 -12.77
CA VAL A 38 17.87 5.66 -12.72
C VAL A 38 18.73 6.68 -13.44
N LYS A 39 20.03 6.72 -13.12
CA LYS A 39 20.97 7.66 -13.77
C LYS A 39 21.01 7.45 -15.29
N ALA A 40 21.16 6.21 -15.75
CA ALA A 40 21.19 5.89 -17.18
C ALA A 40 19.86 6.23 -17.88
N GLN A 41 18.73 6.05 -17.20
CA GLN A 41 17.40 6.41 -17.72
C GLN A 41 17.23 7.93 -17.84
N LYS A 42 17.66 8.71 -16.84
CA LYS A 42 17.63 10.19 -16.88
C LYS A 42 18.52 10.73 -18.03
N GLU A 43 19.64 10.07 -18.31
CA GLU A 43 20.58 10.42 -19.38
C GLU A 43 20.15 9.90 -20.77
N GLY A 44 19.00 9.22 -20.91
CA GLY A 44 18.54 8.64 -22.19
C GLY A 44 19.40 7.48 -22.71
N ARG A 45 20.27 6.90 -21.89
CA ARG A 45 21.21 5.83 -22.30
C ARG A 45 20.55 4.45 -22.26
N HIS A 46 19.59 4.21 -23.16
CA HIS A 46 18.73 3.01 -23.15
C HIS A 46 19.52 1.68 -23.25
N ASN A 47 20.61 1.63 -24.01
CA ASN A 47 21.46 0.43 -24.09
C ASN A 47 22.13 0.12 -22.74
N LYS A 48 22.59 1.15 -22.01
CA LYS A 48 23.13 1.00 -20.66
C LYS A 48 22.07 0.54 -19.66
N VAL A 49 20.84 1.02 -19.81
CA VAL A 49 19.69 0.55 -18.99
C VAL A 49 19.47 -0.94 -19.21
N LYS A 50 19.41 -1.42 -20.47
CA LYS A 50 19.28 -2.85 -20.81
C LYS A 50 20.40 -3.70 -20.21
N ALA A 51 21.66 -3.26 -20.32
CA ALA A 51 22.81 -3.96 -19.75
C ALA A 51 22.72 -4.04 -18.21
N LEU A 52 22.32 -2.95 -17.53
CA LEU A 52 22.16 -2.93 -16.07
C LEU A 52 20.97 -3.81 -15.60
N GLN A 53 19.88 -3.84 -16.35
CA GLN A 53 18.76 -4.75 -16.10
C GLN A 53 19.21 -6.21 -16.22
N TRP A 54 20.01 -6.53 -17.24
CA TRP A 54 20.58 -7.85 -17.41
C TRP A 54 21.47 -8.23 -16.23
N MET A 55 22.42 -7.35 -15.83
CA MET A 55 23.29 -7.57 -14.67
C MET A 55 22.47 -7.82 -13.40
N LEU A 56 21.41 -7.05 -13.17
CA LEU A 56 20.56 -7.19 -11.99
C LEU A 56 19.83 -8.53 -11.98
N THR A 57 19.18 -8.90 -13.11
CA THR A 57 18.38 -10.13 -13.20
C THR A 57 19.21 -11.40 -13.19
N HIS A 58 20.52 -11.32 -13.50
CA HIS A 58 21.47 -12.46 -13.43
C HIS A 58 22.21 -12.53 -12.10
N SER A 59 22.17 -11.47 -11.28
CA SER A 59 22.85 -11.40 -10.00
C SER A 59 22.30 -12.38 -8.98
N PHE A 60 23.19 -13.11 -8.28
CA PHE A 60 22.85 -13.95 -7.14
C PHE A 60 22.09 -13.16 -6.07
N TYR A 61 22.55 -11.96 -5.74
CA TYR A 61 21.97 -11.11 -4.71
C TYR A 61 20.51 -10.71 -5.01
N ALA A 62 20.22 -10.36 -6.26
CA ALA A 62 18.87 -10.02 -6.67
C ALA A 62 17.94 -11.25 -6.67
N LYS A 63 18.42 -12.41 -7.12
CA LYS A 63 17.69 -13.69 -7.04
C LYS A 63 17.37 -14.06 -5.59
N ALA A 64 18.33 -13.92 -4.67
CA ALA A 64 18.12 -14.15 -3.24
C ALA A 64 17.04 -13.23 -2.66
N LEU A 65 17.06 -11.92 -2.99
CA LEU A 65 16.02 -10.97 -2.58
C LEU A 65 14.65 -11.28 -3.18
N ALA A 66 14.59 -11.77 -4.42
CA ALA A 66 13.35 -12.20 -5.04
C ALA A 66 12.72 -13.38 -4.28
N VAL A 67 13.52 -14.39 -3.93
CA VAL A 67 13.07 -15.52 -3.09
C VAL A 67 12.65 -15.04 -1.69
N LYS A 68 13.44 -14.17 -1.04
CA LYS A 68 13.10 -13.55 0.27
C LYS A 68 11.75 -12.84 0.21
N ARG A 69 11.48 -12.06 -0.85
CA ARG A 69 10.24 -11.32 -1.03
C ARG A 69 9.01 -12.25 -1.06
N VAL A 70 9.05 -13.32 -1.82
CA VAL A 70 7.91 -14.22 -1.99
C VAL A 70 7.68 -15.16 -0.80
N THR A 71 8.74 -15.46 -0.05
CA THR A 71 8.68 -16.32 1.14
C THR A 71 8.42 -15.57 2.45
N SER A 72 8.44 -14.23 2.44
CA SER A 72 8.19 -13.39 3.63
C SER A 72 6.86 -12.64 3.61
N ASN A 73 6.16 -12.60 2.47
CA ASN A 73 4.88 -11.88 2.32
C ASN A 73 3.68 -12.68 2.87
N LYS A 74 2.49 -12.07 2.88
CA LYS A 74 1.24 -12.73 3.33
C LYS A 74 0.86 -13.94 2.46
N GLY A 75 1.23 -13.92 1.18
CA GLY A 75 0.95 -14.98 0.21
C GLY A 75 1.88 -16.20 0.29
N LYS A 76 2.86 -16.23 1.21
CA LYS A 76 3.86 -17.30 1.33
C LYS A 76 3.28 -18.70 1.56
N LYS A 77 2.06 -18.79 2.10
CA LYS A 77 1.34 -20.06 2.34
C LYS A 77 0.35 -20.43 1.22
N THR A 78 0.32 -19.65 0.13
CA THR A 78 -0.59 -19.87 -1.00
C THR A 78 0.20 -20.40 -2.18
N SER A 79 -0.04 -21.63 -2.60
CA SER A 79 0.60 -22.27 -3.76
C SER A 79 -0.06 -21.88 -5.08
N GLY A 80 0.65 -22.04 -6.19
CA GLY A 80 0.12 -22.00 -7.55
C GLY A 80 -0.61 -23.29 -7.94
N VAL A 81 -0.61 -23.61 -9.24
CA VAL A 81 -1.15 -24.87 -9.80
C VAL A 81 -0.31 -26.08 -9.41
N ASP A 82 0.99 -25.87 -9.19
CA ASP A 82 1.99 -26.89 -8.80
C ASP A 82 1.86 -27.34 -7.34
N LYS A 83 1.03 -26.68 -6.54
CA LYS A 83 0.85 -26.93 -5.09
C LYS A 83 2.14 -26.84 -4.27
N GLN A 84 3.25 -26.32 -4.84
CA GLN A 84 4.54 -26.22 -4.17
C GLN A 84 4.66 -24.96 -3.31
N LEU A 85 5.36 -25.09 -2.17
CA LEU A 85 5.70 -23.99 -1.26
C LEU A 85 7.19 -24.05 -0.91
N TRP A 86 7.79 -22.90 -0.70
CA TRP A 86 9.18 -22.76 -0.23
C TRP A 86 9.20 -22.44 1.26
N ASP A 87 8.97 -23.43 2.08
CA ASP A 87 8.79 -23.32 3.53
C ASP A 87 10.09 -23.52 4.33
N SER A 88 11.01 -24.37 3.84
CA SER A 88 12.27 -24.68 4.51
C SER A 88 13.46 -23.84 4.00
N PRO A 89 14.48 -23.58 4.83
CA PRO A 89 15.72 -22.90 4.42
C PRO A 89 16.39 -23.55 3.21
N LYS A 90 16.46 -24.89 3.16
CA LYS A 90 17.06 -25.65 2.06
C LYS A 90 16.33 -25.41 0.74
N ARG A 91 14.97 -25.45 0.74
CA ARG A 91 14.15 -25.18 -0.46
C ARG A 91 14.32 -23.73 -0.94
N LYS A 92 14.35 -22.75 -0.03
CA LYS A 92 14.58 -21.32 -0.37
C LYS A 92 15.94 -21.10 -1.01
N TYR A 93 16.99 -21.71 -0.48
CA TYR A 93 18.33 -21.59 -1.04
C TYR A 93 18.42 -22.22 -2.43
N LYS A 94 17.91 -23.46 -2.60
CA LYS A 94 17.85 -24.14 -3.91
C LYS A 94 17.12 -23.30 -4.96
N ALA A 95 16.01 -22.66 -4.57
CA ALA A 95 15.21 -21.83 -5.47
C ALA A 95 15.98 -20.63 -6.05
N ILE A 96 17.04 -20.12 -5.39
CA ILE A 96 17.88 -19.05 -5.94
C ILE A 96 18.53 -19.50 -7.25
N GLY A 97 19.07 -20.72 -7.28
CA GLY A 97 19.70 -21.29 -8.46
C GLY A 97 18.72 -21.63 -9.59
N GLU A 98 17.43 -21.83 -9.27
CA GLU A 98 16.39 -22.14 -10.24
C GLU A 98 15.85 -20.92 -11.00
N LEU A 99 16.15 -19.69 -10.52
CA LEU A 99 15.75 -18.45 -11.20
C LEU A 99 16.70 -18.15 -12.38
N LYS A 100 16.50 -18.86 -13.48
CA LYS A 100 17.28 -18.74 -14.73
C LYS A 100 16.36 -18.26 -15.85
N ARG A 101 16.87 -17.38 -16.73
CA ARG A 101 16.16 -16.92 -17.94
C ARG A 101 16.04 -18.05 -18.97
N ARG A 102 17.18 -18.72 -19.25
CA ARG A 102 17.23 -19.81 -20.22
C ARG A 102 16.42 -21.01 -19.72
N GLY A 103 15.58 -21.56 -20.57
CA GLY A 103 14.70 -22.69 -20.22
C GLY A 103 13.53 -22.32 -19.29
N TYR A 104 13.31 -21.03 -18.96
CA TYR A 104 12.16 -20.63 -18.15
C TYR A 104 10.86 -20.65 -18.96
N ASN A 105 9.89 -21.39 -18.49
CA ASN A 105 8.51 -21.36 -18.93
C ASN A 105 7.61 -21.21 -17.70
N PRO A 106 6.78 -20.16 -17.62
CA PRO A 106 5.83 -19.98 -16.53
C PRO A 106 4.73 -21.04 -16.63
N GLN A 107 4.22 -21.45 -15.48
CA GLN A 107 3.04 -22.30 -15.43
C GLN A 107 1.77 -21.46 -15.48
N PRO A 108 0.63 -22.03 -15.93
CA PRO A 108 -0.64 -21.34 -15.89
C PRO A 108 -1.01 -20.86 -14.49
N LEU A 109 -1.77 -19.79 -14.40
CA LEU A 109 -2.21 -19.24 -13.13
C LEU A 109 -3.31 -20.10 -12.51
N ARG A 110 -3.25 -20.36 -11.21
CA ARG A 110 -4.38 -20.96 -10.49
C ARG A 110 -5.46 -19.89 -10.27
N ARG A 111 -6.58 -19.99 -10.96
CA ARG A 111 -7.70 -19.04 -10.85
C ARG A 111 -8.54 -19.34 -9.62
N VAL A 112 -8.80 -18.29 -8.82
CA VAL A 112 -9.73 -18.31 -7.70
C VAL A 112 -10.64 -17.08 -7.78
N HIS A 113 -11.88 -17.20 -7.31
CA HIS A 113 -12.83 -16.10 -7.33
C HIS A 113 -13.01 -15.51 -5.93
N ILE A 114 -12.86 -14.21 -5.82
CA ILE A 114 -13.08 -13.47 -4.58
C ILE A 114 -14.33 -12.60 -4.73
N LYS A 115 -15.24 -12.66 -3.75
CA LYS A 115 -16.44 -11.81 -3.74
C LYS A 115 -16.05 -10.33 -3.64
N LYS A 116 -16.49 -9.54 -4.61
CA LYS A 116 -16.44 -8.06 -4.55
C LYS A 116 -17.47 -7.55 -3.54
N LYS A 117 -17.34 -6.27 -3.16
CA LYS A 117 -18.28 -5.60 -2.24
C LYS A 117 -19.72 -5.54 -2.75
N ASN A 118 -19.90 -5.51 -4.08
CA ASN A 118 -21.19 -5.51 -4.77
C ASN A 118 -21.75 -6.92 -5.04
N GLY A 119 -21.19 -7.96 -4.43
CA GLY A 119 -21.60 -9.35 -4.63
C GLY A 119 -21.03 -10.03 -5.88
N LYS A 120 -20.55 -9.28 -6.88
CA LYS A 120 -19.91 -9.83 -8.08
C LYS A 120 -18.59 -10.53 -7.73
N LEU A 121 -18.22 -11.54 -8.50
CA LEU A 121 -16.96 -12.26 -8.33
C LEU A 121 -15.82 -11.53 -9.06
N ARG A 122 -14.65 -11.49 -8.41
CA ARG A 122 -13.39 -11.01 -9.02
C ARG A 122 -12.48 -12.20 -9.23
N PRO A 123 -12.10 -12.52 -10.48
CA PRO A 123 -11.11 -13.55 -10.72
C PRO A 123 -9.73 -13.08 -10.25
N LEU A 124 -9.00 -13.94 -9.56
CA LEU A 124 -7.63 -13.74 -9.13
C LEU A 124 -6.77 -14.87 -9.67
N GLY A 125 -5.72 -14.54 -10.40
CA GLY A 125 -4.75 -15.52 -10.90
C GLY A 125 -3.56 -15.63 -9.94
N ILE A 126 -3.33 -16.82 -9.41
CA ILE A 126 -2.23 -17.08 -8.47
C ILE A 126 -1.09 -17.80 -9.20
N PRO A 127 0.07 -17.16 -9.45
CA PRO A 127 1.24 -17.78 -10.05
C PRO A 127 1.92 -18.76 -9.08
N THR A 128 2.73 -19.69 -9.61
CA THR A 128 3.59 -20.55 -8.79
C THR A 128 4.61 -19.75 -7.97
N MET A 129 5.25 -20.36 -6.99
CA MET A 129 6.30 -19.69 -6.19
C MET A 129 7.47 -19.25 -7.08
N LYS A 130 7.84 -20.09 -8.07
CA LYS A 130 8.89 -19.78 -9.05
C LYS A 130 8.53 -18.58 -9.93
N ASP A 131 7.31 -18.56 -10.46
CA ASP A 131 6.85 -17.46 -11.31
C ASP A 131 6.75 -16.14 -10.54
N ARG A 132 6.26 -16.19 -9.29
CA ARG A 132 6.27 -15.00 -8.40
C ARG A 132 7.68 -14.49 -8.14
N ALA A 133 8.65 -15.38 -7.93
CA ALA A 133 10.04 -15.00 -7.71
C ALA A 133 10.69 -14.43 -8.98
N MET A 134 10.40 -15.01 -10.16
CA MET A 134 10.83 -14.45 -11.44
C MET A 134 10.22 -13.07 -11.67
N GLN A 135 8.93 -12.89 -11.45
CA GLN A 135 8.29 -11.57 -11.52
C GLN A 135 8.90 -10.56 -10.53
N ALA A 136 9.19 -10.99 -9.29
CA ALA A 136 9.84 -10.14 -8.30
C ALA A 136 11.26 -9.74 -8.71
N LEU A 137 12.01 -10.63 -9.36
CA LEU A 137 13.35 -10.40 -9.86
C LEU A 137 13.34 -9.33 -10.98
N TYR A 138 12.52 -9.53 -12.00
CA TYR A 138 12.43 -8.57 -13.11
C TYR A 138 11.79 -7.24 -12.68
N LEU A 139 10.88 -7.27 -11.71
CA LEU A 139 10.33 -6.04 -11.14
C LEU A 139 11.40 -5.17 -10.48
N MET A 140 12.39 -5.75 -9.79
CA MET A 140 13.50 -4.96 -9.22
C MET A 140 14.31 -4.20 -10.29
N ALA A 141 14.33 -4.69 -11.51
CA ALA A 141 15.00 -4.04 -12.64
C ALA A 141 14.08 -3.05 -13.39
N LEU A 142 12.76 -3.24 -13.35
CA LEU A 142 11.77 -2.40 -14.02
C LEU A 142 11.32 -1.20 -13.17
N GLU A 143 11.13 -1.39 -11.86
CA GLU A 143 10.65 -0.33 -10.95
C GLU A 143 11.47 0.98 -11.01
N PRO A 144 12.83 0.96 -11.08
CA PRO A 144 13.61 2.19 -11.20
C PRO A 144 13.27 3.01 -12.45
N ILE A 145 12.97 2.33 -13.57
CA ILE A 145 12.59 2.99 -14.83
C ILE A 145 11.18 3.55 -14.69
N ALA A 146 10.22 2.72 -14.26
CA ALA A 146 8.83 3.12 -14.07
C ALA A 146 8.69 4.31 -13.10
N GLU A 147 9.52 4.37 -12.05
CA GLU A 147 9.50 5.49 -11.11
C GLU A 147 10.13 6.77 -11.69
N THR A 148 11.10 6.63 -12.61
CA THR A 148 11.74 7.77 -13.28
C THR A 148 10.85 8.39 -14.36
N THR A 149 10.08 7.56 -15.09
CA THR A 149 9.24 7.99 -16.22
C THR A 149 7.77 8.19 -15.85
N GLY A 150 7.37 7.71 -14.67
CA GLY A 150 5.96 7.71 -14.25
C GLY A 150 5.40 9.10 -13.97
N ASP A 151 4.12 9.26 -14.21
CA ASP A 151 3.37 10.50 -13.99
C ASP A 151 3.58 11.04 -12.57
N ARG A 152 3.82 12.34 -12.46
CA ARG A 152 4.19 13.02 -11.22
C ARG A 152 3.12 12.88 -10.13
N PHE A 153 1.84 12.96 -10.50
CA PHE A 153 0.70 12.86 -9.59
C PHE A 153 -0.04 11.53 -9.67
N SER A 154 0.68 10.47 -10.02
CA SER A 154 0.28 9.08 -9.90
C SER A 154 0.81 8.47 -8.60
N TYR A 155 -0.05 7.86 -7.78
CA TYR A 155 0.29 7.43 -6.42
C TYR A 155 0.08 5.94 -6.16
N GLY A 156 -0.87 5.30 -6.84
CA GLY A 156 -1.20 3.89 -6.63
C GLY A 156 -0.07 2.95 -6.98
N PHE A 157 0.16 1.91 -6.17
CA PHE A 157 1.17 0.85 -6.38
C PHE A 157 2.64 1.31 -6.46
N ARG A 158 2.94 2.59 -6.26
CA ARG A 158 4.30 3.15 -6.30
C ARG A 158 4.95 3.14 -4.91
N LYS A 159 6.26 2.88 -4.86
CA LYS A 159 7.03 2.85 -3.61
C LYS A 159 7.04 4.22 -2.91
N LYS A 160 6.93 4.19 -1.57
CA LYS A 160 6.91 5.37 -0.70
C LYS A 160 5.72 6.31 -0.89
N ARG A 161 4.82 6.06 -1.84
CA ARG A 161 3.58 6.82 -2.05
C ARG A 161 2.42 6.15 -1.31
N ARG A 162 1.50 6.96 -0.80
CA ARG A 162 0.34 6.54 0.00
C ARG A 162 -0.93 7.18 -0.53
N THR A 163 -2.07 6.63 -0.17
CA THR A 163 -3.40 7.22 -0.45
C THR A 163 -3.48 8.68 -0.04
N MET A 164 -2.91 9.02 1.13
CA MET A 164 -2.91 10.40 1.63
C MET A 164 -2.11 11.37 0.78
N ASP A 165 -1.12 10.90 0.00
CA ASP A 165 -0.42 11.78 -0.95
C ASP A 165 -1.36 12.25 -2.07
N ALA A 166 -2.25 11.37 -2.56
CA ALA A 166 -3.27 11.71 -3.54
C ALA A 166 -4.31 12.69 -2.96
N ILE A 167 -4.81 12.42 -1.74
CA ILE A 167 -5.78 13.30 -1.07
C ILE A 167 -5.19 14.70 -0.80
N ARG A 168 -3.92 14.78 -0.40
CA ARG A 168 -3.25 16.09 -0.20
C ARG A 168 -2.97 16.80 -1.52
N GLN A 169 -2.74 16.08 -2.61
CA GLN A 169 -2.66 16.69 -3.93
C GLN A 169 -3.99 17.29 -4.36
N ILE A 170 -5.11 16.61 -4.08
CA ILE A 170 -6.46 17.15 -4.30
C ILE A 170 -6.66 18.43 -3.49
N ASP A 171 -6.30 18.41 -2.20
CA ASP A 171 -6.36 19.59 -1.34
C ASP A 171 -5.52 20.76 -1.90
N THR A 172 -4.29 20.48 -2.36
CA THR A 172 -3.41 21.49 -2.98
C THR A 172 -4.02 22.15 -4.23
N VAL A 173 -4.72 21.34 -5.05
CA VAL A 173 -5.33 21.80 -6.32
C VAL A 173 -6.64 22.54 -6.08
N LEU A 174 -7.48 22.10 -5.12
CA LEU A 174 -8.86 22.55 -4.97
C LEU A 174 -9.11 23.54 -3.80
N ASN A 175 -8.15 23.72 -2.87
CA ASN A 175 -8.39 24.51 -1.65
C ASN A 175 -8.25 26.02 -1.82
N ARG A 176 -7.77 26.50 -2.96
CA ARG A 176 -7.59 27.94 -3.22
C ARG A 176 -8.89 28.59 -3.68
N GLN A 177 -9.02 29.92 -3.48
CA GLN A 177 -10.21 30.68 -3.86
C GLN A 177 -10.53 30.55 -5.36
N HIS A 178 -9.52 30.63 -6.23
CA HIS A 178 -9.65 30.53 -7.68
C HIS A 178 -9.29 29.14 -8.21
N SER A 179 -9.48 28.09 -7.39
CA SER A 179 -9.29 26.70 -7.83
C SER A 179 -10.33 26.28 -8.87
N PRO A 180 -10.09 25.19 -9.62
CA PRO A 180 -11.10 24.62 -10.49
C PRO A 180 -12.31 24.17 -9.66
N GLU A 181 -13.50 24.23 -10.27
CA GLU A 181 -14.76 23.88 -9.64
C GLU A 181 -15.38 22.60 -10.19
N TRP A 182 -14.95 22.17 -11.37
CA TRP A 182 -15.47 20.98 -12.02
C TRP A 182 -14.46 19.85 -12.01
N ILE A 183 -14.93 18.66 -11.70
CA ILE A 183 -14.13 17.46 -11.56
C ILE A 183 -14.72 16.33 -12.39
N LEU A 184 -13.93 15.73 -13.26
CA LEU A 184 -14.22 14.48 -13.92
C LEU A 184 -13.65 13.36 -13.06
N GLU A 185 -14.53 12.52 -12.51
CA GLU A 185 -14.19 11.28 -11.82
C GLU A 185 -14.15 10.15 -12.85
N GLY A 186 -13.00 9.51 -13.05
CA GLY A 186 -12.83 8.48 -14.06
C GLY A 186 -12.54 7.10 -13.44
N ASP A 187 -13.22 6.07 -13.93
CA ASP A 187 -12.98 4.66 -13.62
C ASP A 187 -12.73 3.88 -14.92
N ILE A 188 -11.73 3.00 -14.93
CA ILE A 188 -11.38 2.20 -16.10
C ILE A 188 -12.03 0.83 -15.97
N LYS A 189 -12.80 0.42 -16.99
CA LYS A 189 -13.49 -0.87 -17.00
C LYS A 189 -12.48 -2.01 -17.05
N GLY A 190 -12.37 -2.80 -15.95
CA GLY A 190 -11.53 -3.99 -15.92
C GLY A 190 -10.05 -3.73 -16.27
N CYS A 191 -9.46 -2.64 -15.81
CA CYS A 191 -8.13 -2.17 -16.21
C CYS A 191 -7.08 -3.29 -16.33
N PHE A 192 -6.97 -4.18 -15.34
CA PHE A 192 -6.01 -5.29 -15.39
C PHE A 192 -6.37 -6.40 -16.38
N ASP A 193 -7.63 -6.49 -16.77
CA ASP A 193 -8.15 -7.60 -17.57
C ASP A 193 -8.10 -7.32 -19.07
N HIS A 194 -7.96 -6.02 -19.48
CA HIS A 194 -8.10 -5.59 -20.87
C HIS A 194 -6.89 -4.86 -21.47
N ILE A 195 -5.78 -4.67 -20.72
CA ILE A 195 -4.58 -4.02 -21.30
C ILE A 195 -4.06 -4.85 -22.49
N SER A 196 -3.90 -4.19 -23.66
CA SER A 196 -3.38 -4.82 -24.88
C SER A 196 -2.02 -5.46 -24.65
N HIS A 197 -1.86 -6.74 -24.98
CA HIS A 197 -0.58 -7.45 -24.92
C HIS A 197 0.44 -6.84 -25.90
N ASP A 198 0.01 -6.44 -27.10
CA ASP A 198 0.89 -5.84 -28.09
C ASP A 198 1.39 -4.48 -27.62
N TRP A 199 0.51 -3.67 -27.02
CA TRP A 199 0.95 -2.41 -26.42
C TRP A 199 2.00 -2.64 -25.34
N LEU A 200 1.75 -3.58 -24.41
CA LEU A 200 2.71 -3.92 -23.35
C LEU A 200 4.03 -4.43 -23.91
N LEU A 201 4.00 -5.30 -24.91
CA LEU A 201 5.20 -5.82 -25.55
C LEU A 201 6.01 -4.74 -26.27
N ASN A 202 5.40 -3.73 -26.82
CA ASN A 202 6.08 -2.64 -27.51
C ASN A 202 6.64 -1.58 -26.54
N HIS A 203 5.94 -1.26 -25.47
CA HIS A 203 6.24 -0.11 -24.61
C HIS A 203 6.94 -0.45 -23.29
N ILE A 204 6.78 -1.65 -22.73
CA ILE A 204 7.42 -1.98 -21.45
C ILE A 204 8.93 -2.21 -21.63
N PRO A 205 9.82 -1.47 -20.97
CA PRO A 205 11.28 -1.57 -21.13
C PRO A 205 11.86 -2.73 -20.32
N MET A 206 11.55 -3.98 -20.74
CA MET A 206 12.08 -5.20 -20.14
C MET A 206 12.27 -6.30 -21.19
N ASP A 207 12.82 -7.46 -20.79
CA ASP A 207 12.96 -8.64 -21.66
C ASP A 207 11.60 -9.06 -22.23
N LYS A 208 11.44 -8.87 -23.54
CA LYS A 208 10.18 -9.11 -24.27
C LYS A 208 9.80 -10.60 -24.29
N THR A 209 10.79 -11.49 -24.30
CA THR A 209 10.56 -12.94 -24.26
C THR A 209 9.91 -13.36 -22.95
N ILE A 210 10.43 -12.86 -21.83
CA ILE A 210 9.89 -13.14 -20.50
C ILE A 210 8.51 -12.51 -20.33
N LEU A 211 8.34 -11.25 -20.75
CA LEU A 211 7.05 -10.57 -20.68
C LEU A 211 5.98 -11.33 -21.48
N ARG A 212 6.26 -11.70 -22.74
CA ARG A 212 5.34 -12.46 -23.60
C ARG A 212 4.93 -13.78 -22.96
N LYS A 213 5.87 -14.50 -22.34
CA LYS A 213 5.58 -15.76 -21.64
C LYS A 213 4.61 -15.56 -20.46
N TRP A 214 4.76 -14.48 -19.67
CA TRP A 214 3.83 -14.20 -18.57
C TRP A 214 2.45 -13.79 -19.05
N LEU A 215 2.36 -12.98 -20.11
CA LEU A 215 1.09 -12.53 -20.66
C LEU A 215 0.29 -13.70 -21.26
N LYS A 216 0.97 -14.66 -21.88
CA LYS A 216 0.34 -15.82 -22.57
C LYS A 216 0.30 -17.11 -21.74
N CYS A 217 0.62 -17.08 -20.44
CA CYS A 217 0.68 -18.31 -19.63
C CYS A 217 -0.67 -18.97 -19.33
N GLY A 218 -1.78 -18.27 -19.57
CA GLY A 218 -3.12 -18.77 -19.31
C GLY A 218 -3.47 -18.92 -17.83
N ALA A 219 -4.69 -19.40 -17.55
CA ALA A 219 -5.17 -19.64 -16.21
C ALA A 219 -5.94 -20.96 -16.13
N VAL A 220 -5.75 -21.73 -15.06
CA VAL A 220 -6.49 -22.97 -14.79
C VAL A 220 -7.59 -22.72 -13.78
N PHE A 221 -8.80 -23.12 -14.13
CA PHE A 221 -9.98 -23.11 -13.27
C PHE A 221 -10.76 -24.41 -13.42
N ASN A 222 -11.06 -25.08 -12.32
CA ASN A 222 -11.73 -26.39 -12.30
C ASN A 222 -11.09 -27.44 -13.25
N GLY A 223 -9.76 -27.47 -13.29
CA GLY A 223 -9.00 -28.41 -14.12
C GLY A 223 -8.91 -28.03 -15.61
N LYS A 224 -9.61 -27.01 -16.08
CA LYS A 224 -9.56 -26.55 -17.48
C LYS A 224 -8.62 -25.35 -17.63
N LEU A 225 -7.82 -25.34 -18.71
CA LEU A 225 -6.94 -24.25 -19.09
C LEU A 225 -7.72 -23.23 -19.93
N PHE A 226 -7.63 -21.98 -19.56
CA PHE A 226 -8.17 -20.84 -20.29
C PHE A 226 -7.00 -19.99 -20.80
N PRO A 227 -6.90 -19.72 -22.10
CA PRO A 227 -5.88 -18.84 -22.65
C PRO A 227 -6.09 -17.42 -22.15
N THR A 228 -5.03 -16.60 -22.21
CA THR A 228 -5.07 -15.17 -21.90
C THR A 228 -4.69 -14.41 -23.17
N GLU A 229 -5.61 -13.69 -23.77
CA GLU A 229 -5.40 -12.93 -25.00
C GLU A 229 -5.11 -11.47 -24.75
N GLU A 230 -5.60 -10.94 -23.62
CA GLU A 230 -5.42 -9.56 -23.17
C GLU A 230 -5.23 -9.49 -21.65
N GLY A 231 -4.84 -8.35 -21.16
CA GLY A 231 -4.73 -8.06 -19.75
C GLY A 231 -3.44 -8.55 -19.08
N THR A 232 -3.32 -8.24 -17.82
CA THR A 232 -2.24 -8.70 -16.94
C THR A 232 -2.82 -9.50 -15.79
N PRO A 233 -2.14 -10.58 -15.33
CA PRO A 233 -2.67 -11.42 -14.26
C PRO A 233 -3.01 -10.64 -12.99
N GLN A 234 -4.30 -10.58 -12.60
CA GLN A 234 -4.67 -10.03 -11.30
C GLN A 234 -4.12 -10.94 -10.19
N GLY A 235 -3.09 -10.47 -9.49
CA GLY A 235 -2.36 -11.23 -8.47
C GLY A 235 -0.88 -11.48 -8.80
N GLY A 236 -0.43 -11.16 -10.01
CA GLY A 236 0.99 -11.10 -10.36
C GLY A 236 1.72 -9.99 -9.58
N ILE A 237 2.96 -10.26 -9.19
CA ILE A 237 3.77 -9.27 -8.44
C ILE A 237 4.14 -8.05 -9.32
N ILE A 238 4.31 -8.26 -10.61
CA ILE A 238 4.72 -7.23 -11.57
C ILE A 238 3.52 -6.47 -12.18
N SER A 239 2.33 -7.08 -12.20
CA SER A 239 1.15 -6.53 -12.89
C SER A 239 0.77 -5.11 -12.48
N PRO A 240 0.85 -4.70 -11.19
CA PRO A 240 0.56 -3.31 -10.82
C PRO A 240 1.49 -2.29 -11.46
N THR A 241 2.76 -2.64 -11.65
CA THR A 241 3.74 -1.75 -12.31
C THR A 241 3.51 -1.69 -13.81
N LEU A 242 3.16 -2.82 -14.46
CA LEU A 242 2.79 -2.86 -15.87
C LEU A 242 1.56 -1.98 -16.14
N ALA A 243 0.53 -2.08 -15.30
CA ALA A 243 -0.66 -1.25 -15.39
C ALA A 243 -0.35 0.24 -15.19
N ASN A 244 0.53 0.58 -14.23
CA ASN A 244 0.94 1.98 -14.05
C ASN A 244 1.65 2.53 -15.29
N ILE A 245 2.60 1.79 -15.87
CA ILE A 245 3.31 2.22 -17.09
C ILE A 245 2.32 2.38 -18.26
N ALA A 246 1.31 1.51 -18.37
CA ALA A 246 0.27 1.65 -19.39
C ALA A 246 -0.58 2.92 -19.21
N LEU A 247 -0.78 3.38 -17.99
CA LEU A 247 -1.57 4.56 -17.68
C LEU A 247 -0.72 5.84 -17.53
N ASP A 248 0.59 5.73 -17.47
CA ASP A 248 1.50 6.87 -17.43
C ASP A 248 1.57 7.53 -18.83
N GLY A 249 1.82 8.84 -18.84
CA GLY A 249 1.82 9.67 -20.06
C GLY A 249 0.55 10.49 -20.27
N LEU A 250 -0.55 10.18 -19.58
CA LEU A 250 -1.76 10.98 -19.65
C LEU A 250 -1.58 12.37 -19.04
N GLN A 251 -0.83 12.47 -17.94
CA GLN A 251 -0.57 13.76 -17.28
C GLN A 251 0.21 14.74 -18.16
N PRO A 252 1.37 14.39 -18.77
CA PRO A 252 2.07 15.28 -19.69
C PRO A 252 1.26 15.59 -20.95
N LEU A 253 0.49 14.64 -21.50
CA LEU A 253 -0.40 14.86 -22.63
C LEU A 253 -1.41 15.99 -22.35
N LEU A 254 -2.11 15.90 -21.22
CA LEU A 254 -3.04 16.94 -20.79
C LEU A 254 -2.35 18.27 -20.47
N ALA A 255 -1.20 18.24 -19.82
CA ALA A 255 -0.42 19.43 -19.49
C ALA A 255 0.08 20.15 -20.75
N GLU A 256 0.41 19.42 -21.81
CA GLU A 256 0.82 19.98 -23.08
C GLU A 256 -0.33 20.61 -23.83
N ARG A 257 -1.47 19.90 -23.91
CA ARG A 257 -2.64 20.32 -24.66
C ARG A 257 -3.35 21.53 -24.03
N PHE A 258 -3.36 21.60 -22.71
CA PHE A 258 -4.03 22.66 -21.93
C PHE A 258 -3.02 23.57 -21.21
N LYS A 259 -1.98 23.98 -21.94
CA LYS A 259 -1.01 24.99 -21.45
C LYS A 259 -1.71 26.33 -21.17
N ARG A 260 -1.11 27.11 -20.29
CA ARG A 260 -1.52 28.50 -20.09
C ARG A 260 -1.36 29.27 -21.39
N LEU A 261 -2.40 29.98 -21.78
CA LEU A 261 -2.39 30.83 -22.96
C LEU A 261 -2.36 32.28 -22.52
N TRP A 262 -1.56 33.10 -23.23
CA TRP A 262 -1.58 34.53 -23.10
C TRP A 262 -2.42 35.10 -24.24
N ARG A 263 -3.60 35.70 -23.93
CA ARG A 263 -4.49 36.34 -24.90
C ARG A 263 -4.99 37.66 -24.35
N ASN A 264 -4.99 38.73 -25.17
CA ASN A 264 -5.53 40.07 -24.83
C ASN A 264 -5.03 40.57 -23.47
N ASN A 265 -3.71 40.57 -23.24
CA ASN A 265 -3.06 41.00 -22.00
C ASN A 265 -3.56 40.26 -20.73
N LYS A 266 -4.21 39.09 -20.87
CA LYS A 266 -4.66 38.24 -19.76
C LYS A 266 -4.16 36.82 -19.91
N THR A 267 -3.78 36.22 -18.80
CA THR A 267 -3.43 34.80 -18.75
C THR A 267 -4.71 33.96 -18.66
N PHE A 268 -4.95 33.15 -19.68
CA PHE A 268 -6.04 32.19 -19.68
C PHE A 268 -5.57 30.85 -19.12
N HIS A 269 -6.35 30.31 -18.20
CA HIS A 269 -6.03 29.09 -17.46
C HIS A 269 -7.17 28.07 -17.60
N TYR A 270 -6.92 26.92 -18.21
CA TYR A 270 -7.84 25.79 -18.28
C TYR A 270 -8.05 25.09 -16.92
N LYS A 271 -7.10 25.25 -15.98
CA LYS A 271 -7.11 24.64 -14.65
C LYS A 271 -7.19 23.11 -14.68
N VAL A 272 -6.58 22.50 -15.70
CA VAL A 272 -6.55 21.05 -15.89
C VAL A 272 -5.45 20.43 -15.04
N ASN A 273 -5.81 19.49 -14.16
CA ASN A 273 -4.88 18.72 -13.35
C ASN A 273 -5.37 17.29 -13.28
N LEU A 274 -4.47 16.32 -13.52
CA LEU A 274 -4.72 14.89 -13.34
C LEU A 274 -4.15 14.44 -12.00
N ILE A 275 -4.95 13.72 -11.21
CA ILE A 275 -4.52 13.04 -9.99
C ILE A 275 -5.00 11.59 -10.07
N ARG A 276 -4.05 10.64 -10.03
CA ARG A 276 -4.33 9.23 -10.28
C ARG A 276 -3.88 8.35 -9.11
N TYR A 277 -4.68 7.36 -8.78
CA TYR A 277 -4.35 6.30 -7.85
C TYR A 277 -4.68 4.92 -8.47
N ALA A 278 -3.73 4.31 -9.15
CA ALA A 278 -3.92 3.12 -9.97
C ALA A 278 -4.92 3.37 -11.12
N ASP A 279 -6.04 2.65 -11.14
CA ASP A 279 -7.14 2.76 -12.09
C ASP A 279 -8.15 3.86 -11.75
N ASP A 280 -8.20 4.32 -10.49
CA ASP A 280 -9.03 5.47 -10.08
C ASP A 280 -8.30 6.79 -10.37
N PHE A 281 -8.95 7.74 -11.03
CA PHE A 281 -8.37 9.06 -11.28
C PHE A 281 -9.41 10.17 -11.29
N ILE A 282 -8.95 11.39 -11.05
CA ILE A 282 -9.74 12.60 -11.25
C ILE A 282 -8.99 13.58 -12.15
N ILE A 283 -9.76 14.31 -12.94
CA ILE A 283 -9.25 15.43 -13.74
C ILE A 283 -10.07 16.68 -13.39
N THR A 284 -9.38 17.78 -13.07
CA THR A 284 -10.04 19.05 -12.80
C THR A 284 -10.14 19.88 -14.08
N GLY A 285 -11.13 20.76 -14.17
CA GLY A 285 -11.30 21.68 -15.28
C GLY A 285 -11.93 22.99 -14.83
N ARG A 286 -11.82 24.03 -15.65
CA ARG A 286 -12.42 25.34 -15.39
C ARG A 286 -13.94 25.28 -15.44
N ASP A 287 -14.51 24.61 -16.44
CA ASP A 287 -15.93 24.45 -16.68
C ASP A 287 -16.29 23.00 -17.06
N LYS A 288 -17.59 22.71 -17.09
CA LYS A 288 -18.11 21.38 -17.36
C LYS A 288 -17.92 21.00 -18.84
N GLU A 289 -18.14 21.94 -19.72
CA GLU A 289 -18.05 21.77 -21.18
C GLU A 289 -16.63 21.36 -21.60
N LEU A 290 -15.61 21.98 -21.01
CA LEU A 290 -14.20 21.60 -21.22
C LEU A 290 -13.94 20.13 -20.86
N LEU A 291 -14.48 19.69 -19.73
CA LEU A 291 -14.31 18.31 -19.27
C LEU A 291 -15.05 17.31 -20.17
N GLU A 292 -16.25 17.65 -20.62
CA GLU A 292 -17.11 16.76 -21.37
C GLU A 292 -16.71 16.68 -22.85
N ASN A 293 -16.45 17.84 -23.47
CA ASN A 293 -16.28 17.94 -24.93
C ASN A 293 -14.82 17.86 -25.39
N GLU A 294 -13.85 18.21 -24.53
CA GLU A 294 -12.44 18.20 -24.91
C GLU A 294 -11.63 17.15 -24.12
N ILE A 295 -11.72 17.13 -22.79
CA ILE A 295 -10.85 16.27 -21.98
C ILE A 295 -11.29 14.81 -22.02
N LYS A 296 -12.59 14.53 -21.86
CA LYS A 296 -13.11 13.17 -21.88
C LYS A 296 -12.82 12.42 -23.20
N PRO A 297 -12.98 13.01 -24.39
CA PRO A 297 -12.56 12.38 -25.64
C PRO A 297 -11.07 12.06 -25.70
N ILE A 298 -10.19 12.97 -25.25
CA ILE A 298 -8.74 12.73 -25.19
C ILE A 298 -8.41 11.54 -24.28
N VAL A 299 -9.06 11.44 -23.14
CA VAL A 299 -8.89 10.31 -22.22
C VAL A 299 -9.35 9.01 -22.86
N ILE A 300 -10.48 9.01 -23.57
CA ILE A 300 -11.00 7.84 -24.28
C ILE A 300 -10.01 7.38 -25.36
N GLU A 301 -9.49 8.29 -26.16
CA GLU A 301 -8.50 7.99 -27.21
C GLU A 301 -7.21 7.42 -26.61
N PHE A 302 -6.67 8.07 -25.56
CA PHE A 302 -5.49 7.60 -24.83
C PHE A 302 -5.67 6.18 -24.28
N LEU A 303 -6.83 5.85 -23.73
CA LEU A 303 -7.15 4.53 -23.20
C LEU A 303 -7.32 3.50 -24.32
N LYS A 304 -7.97 3.87 -25.42
CA LYS A 304 -8.23 3.00 -26.58
C LYS A 304 -6.95 2.46 -27.20
N GLU A 305 -5.91 3.28 -27.35
CA GLU A 305 -4.59 2.84 -27.82
C GLU A 305 -4.00 1.69 -26.99
N ARG A 306 -4.38 1.60 -25.72
CA ARG A 306 -3.91 0.63 -24.73
C ARG A 306 -4.84 -0.55 -24.57
N GLY A 307 -5.91 -0.63 -25.39
CA GLY A 307 -6.96 -1.65 -25.27
C GLY A 307 -7.91 -1.43 -24.08
N LEU A 308 -7.90 -0.23 -23.50
CA LEU A 308 -8.67 0.10 -22.30
C LEU A 308 -9.92 0.93 -22.66
N THR A 309 -10.94 0.80 -21.83
CA THR A 309 -12.21 1.50 -22.00
C THR A 309 -12.58 2.23 -20.72
N LEU A 310 -13.02 3.48 -20.85
CA LEU A 310 -13.57 4.25 -19.74
C LEU A 310 -14.93 3.66 -19.31
N SER A 311 -15.20 3.55 -18.02
CA SER A 311 -16.47 3.07 -17.51
C SER A 311 -17.50 4.19 -17.55
N GLU A 312 -18.44 4.19 -18.51
CA GLU A 312 -19.48 5.21 -18.62
C GLU A 312 -20.35 5.32 -17.37
N GLU A 313 -20.73 4.17 -16.79
CA GLU A 313 -21.59 4.10 -15.58
C GLU A 313 -20.96 4.74 -14.34
N LYS A 314 -19.61 4.84 -14.30
CA LYS A 314 -18.88 5.32 -13.12
C LYS A 314 -18.09 6.59 -13.41
N THR A 315 -18.08 7.05 -14.64
CA THR A 315 -17.43 8.29 -15.01
C THR A 315 -18.43 9.41 -14.91
N THR A 316 -18.21 10.32 -13.98
CA THR A 316 -19.13 11.43 -13.69
C THR A 316 -18.38 12.76 -13.70
N ILE A 317 -19.09 13.83 -14.06
CA ILE A 317 -18.58 15.20 -13.95
C ILE A 317 -19.38 15.88 -12.84
N THR A 318 -18.67 16.24 -11.77
CA THR A 318 -19.27 16.74 -10.54
C THR A 318 -18.74 18.14 -10.21
N ASN A 319 -19.60 19.01 -9.68
CA ASN A 319 -19.16 20.28 -9.14
C ASN A 319 -18.62 20.09 -7.71
N ILE A 320 -17.54 20.81 -7.35
CA ILE A 320 -16.89 20.67 -6.05
C ILE A 320 -17.81 21.07 -4.87
N TYR A 321 -18.81 21.90 -5.11
CA TYR A 321 -19.79 22.28 -4.07
C TYR A 321 -20.83 21.18 -3.81
N ASP A 322 -21.06 20.27 -4.77
CA ASP A 322 -21.84 19.04 -4.56
C ASP A 322 -21.01 17.98 -3.86
N GLY A 323 -19.70 17.99 -4.14
CA GLY A 323 -18.72 17.08 -3.57
C GLY A 323 -18.65 15.73 -4.27
N PHE A 324 -17.50 15.07 -4.20
CA PHE A 324 -17.24 13.77 -4.81
C PHE A 324 -16.50 12.83 -3.85
N ASP A 325 -16.56 11.54 -4.15
CA ASP A 325 -15.92 10.49 -3.34
C ASP A 325 -14.66 9.96 -4.03
N PHE A 326 -13.49 10.13 -3.43
CA PHE A 326 -12.24 9.59 -3.93
C PHE A 326 -11.48 8.83 -2.85
N LEU A 327 -11.09 7.58 -3.13
CA LEU A 327 -10.38 6.68 -2.21
C LEU A 327 -11.04 6.53 -0.83
N GLY A 328 -12.36 6.65 -0.79
CA GLY A 328 -13.15 6.56 0.44
C GLY A 328 -13.24 7.84 1.25
N PHE A 329 -12.68 8.93 0.76
CA PHE A 329 -12.90 10.28 1.27
C PHE A 329 -13.96 10.98 0.44
N ASN A 330 -14.85 11.71 1.08
CA ASN A 330 -15.69 12.72 0.45
C ASN A 330 -14.91 14.04 0.45
N VAL A 331 -14.79 14.64 -0.72
CA VAL A 331 -14.13 15.93 -0.95
C VAL A 331 -15.19 16.93 -1.36
N ARG A 332 -15.37 17.98 -0.57
CA ARG A 332 -16.41 18.98 -0.82
C ARG A 332 -15.97 20.37 -0.36
N LYS A 333 -16.36 21.40 -1.12
CA LYS A 333 -16.11 22.79 -0.77
C LYS A 333 -17.36 23.41 -0.14
N PHE A 334 -17.17 24.08 0.99
CA PHE A 334 -18.19 24.87 1.65
C PHE A 334 -17.71 26.32 1.72
N GLY A 335 -18.34 27.20 0.98
CA GLY A 335 -17.88 28.56 0.79
C GLY A 335 -16.43 28.56 0.23
N LYS A 336 -15.49 29.14 0.97
CA LYS A 336 -14.08 29.25 0.54
C LYS A 336 -13.19 28.07 1.01
N ARG A 337 -13.68 27.14 1.81
CA ARG A 337 -12.88 26.07 2.41
C ARG A 337 -13.21 24.70 1.83
N LEU A 338 -12.17 23.93 1.53
CA LEU A 338 -12.28 22.54 1.12
C LEU A 338 -12.23 21.62 2.36
N TYR A 339 -13.13 20.66 2.42
CA TYR A 339 -13.17 19.63 3.45
C TYR A 339 -12.97 18.25 2.83
N THR A 340 -12.13 17.47 3.47
CA THR A 340 -11.94 16.05 3.16
C THR A 340 -12.36 15.25 4.38
N SER A 341 -13.39 14.44 4.28
CA SER A 341 -13.97 13.65 5.39
C SER A 341 -14.19 12.20 4.96
N PRO A 342 -14.38 11.25 5.90
CA PRO A 342 -14.77 9.88 5.53
C PRO A 342 -16.08 9.89 4.74
N SER A 343 -16.12 9.25 3.56
CA SER A 343 -17.33 9.19 2.75
C SER A 343 -18.47 8.45 3.48
N LYS A 344 -19.72 8.76 3.14
CA LYS A 344 -20.91 8.11 3.74
C LYS A 344 -20.84 6.58 3.56
N ASP A 345 -20.39 6.14 2.39
CA ASP A 345 -20.23 4.72 2.08
C ASP A 345 -19.11 4.06 2.91
N ALA A 346 -17.99 4.75 3.12
CA ALA A 346 -16.91 4.27 3.99
C ALA A 346 -17.36 4.12 5.44
N GLN A 347 -18.14 5.06 5.96
CA GLN A 347 -18.74 4.98 7.29
C GLN A 347 -19.73 3.83 7.40
N LYS A 348 -20.61 3.65 6.39
CA LYS A 348 -21.57 2.54 6.33
C LYS A 348 -20.86 1.19 6.37
N ARG A 349 -19.81 1.02 5.57
CA ARG A 349 -19.00 -0.21 5.56
C ARG A 349 -18.29 -0.47 6.89
N PHE A 350 -17.75 0.57 7.53
CA PHE A 350 -17.13 0.44 8.84
C PHE A 350 -18.14 -0.01 9.90
N ARG A 351 -19.31 0.64 9.96
CA ARG A 351 -20.40 0.29 10.88
C ARG A 351 -20.90 -1.15 10.67
N ALA A 352 -21.06 -1.56 9.42
CA ALA A 352 -21.43 -2.93 9.08
C ALA A 352 -20.37 -3.94 9.57
N LYS A 353 -19.08 -3.69 9.31
CA LYS A 353 -18.00 -4.58 9.76
C LYS A 353 -17.92 -4.71 11.28
N ILE A 354 -18.12 -3.63 12.02
CA ILE A 354 -18.22 -3.66 13.50
C ILE A 354 -19.43 -4.49 13.91
N GLY A 355 -20.58 -4.28 13.26
CA GLY A 355 -21.82 -5.04 13.50
C GLY A 355 -21.63 -6.55 13.28
N ASP A 356 -20.98 -6.94 12.20
CA ASP A 356 -20.71 -8.35 11.88
C ASP A 356 -19.83 -9.01 12.95
N ILE A 357 -18.80 -8.30 13.43
CA ILE A 357 -17.94 -8.82 14.50
C ILE A 357 -18.75 -9.00 15.78
N VAL A 358 -19.53 -8.02 16.20
CA VAL A 358 -20.31 -8.09 17.45
C VAL A 358 -21.40 -9.15 17.35
N LYS A 359 -22.12 -9.22 16.23
CA LYS A 359 -23.21 -10.20 15.99
C LYS A 359 -22.66 -11.63 15.84
N GLY A 360 -21.52 -11.81 15.17
CA GLY A 360 -20.90 -13.12 15.01
C GLY A 360 -20.31 -13.70 16.31
N HIS A 361 -20.01 -12.83 17.30
CA HIS A 361 -19.35 -13.24 18.54
C HIS A 361 -20.20 -12.96 19.79
N LYS A 362 -21.46 -13.36 19.77
CA LYS A 362 -22.45 -13.12 20.84
C LYS A 362 -22.04 -13.73 22.19
N MET A 363 -21.37 -14.90 22.15
CA MET A 363 -21.02 -15.69 23.34
C MET A 363 -19.56 -15.51 23.79
N CYS A 364 -18.74 -14.75 23.07
CA CYS A 364 -17.33 -14.58 23.42
C CYS A 364 -17.14 -13.78 24.73
N LYS A 365 -15.99 -13.97 25.40
CA LYS A 365 -15.59 -13.13 26.55
C LYS A 365 -15.41 -11.67 26.11
N GLN A 366 -15.66 -10.70 27.02
CA GLN A 366 -15.48 -9.27 26.75
C GLN A 366 -14.06 -8.96 26.26
N GLU A 367 -13.04 -9.58 26.86
CA GLU A 367 -11.66 -9.47 26.43
C GLU A 367 -11.47 -9.79 24.96
N SER A 368 -12.01 -10.92 24.52
CA SER A 368 -11.89 -11.37 23.11
C SER A 368 -12.58 -10.40 22.16
N LEU A 369 -13.76 -9.89 22.52
CA LEU A 369 -14.47 -8.89 21.72
C LEU A 369 -13.65 -7.61 21.56
N ILE A 370 -13.10 -7.07 22.66
CA ILE A 370 -12.25 -5.87 22.63
C ILE A 370 -11.01 -6.10 21.76
N ARG A 371 -10.37 -7.27 21.86
CA ARG A 371 -9.18 -7.62 21.05
C ARG A 371 -9.49 -7.71 19.55
N MET A 372 -10.70 -8.11 19.18
CA MET A 372 -11.15 -8.15 17.77
C MET A 372 -11.54 -6.76 17.24
N LEU A 373 -12.19 -5.93 18.04
CA LEU A 373 -12.66 -4.61 17.64
C LEU A 373 -11.53 -3.57 17.55
N ASN A 374 -10.61 -3.54 18.53
CA ASN A 374 -9.55 -2.53 18.60
C ASN A 374 -8.67 -2.39 17.35
N PRO A 375 -8.23 -3.47 16.68
CA PRO A 375 -7.48 -3.36 15.43
C PRO A 375 -8.29 -2.70 14.29
N VAL A 376 -9.59 -2.99 14.20
CA VAL A 376 -10.48 -2.44 13.18
C VAL A 376 -10.71 -0.95 13.43
N ILE A 377 -11.03 -0.56 14.68
CA ILE A 377 -11.22 0.84 15.10
C ILE A 377 -9.93 1.65 14.84
N THR A 378 -8.80 1.14 15.32
CA THR A 378 -7.51 1.83 15.16
C THR A 378 -7.10 1.95 13.69
N GLY A 379 -7.31 0.90 12.90
CA GLY A 379 -6.95 0.89 11.48
C GLY A 379 -7.77 1.91 10.68
N TRP A 380 -9.09 1.96 10.92
CA TRP A 380 -9.99 2.90 10.25
C TRP A 380 -9.73 4.34 10.69
N GLY A 381 -9.59 4.59 11.99
CA GLY A 381 -9.31 5.93 12.50
C GLY A 381 -7.96 6.48 12.04
N ASN A 382 -6.90 5.65 12.01
CA ASN A 382 -5.59 6.06 11.48
C ASN A 382 -5.60 6.38 9.98
N TYR A 383 -6.49 5.75 9.21
CA TYR A 383 -6.64 6.06 7.79
C TYR A 383 -7.24 7.45 7.58
N TYR A 384 -8.26 7.82 8.38
CA TYR A 384 -9.00 9.07 8.22
C TYR A 384 -8.53 10.23 9.11
N ARG A 385 -7.57 10.02 10.01
CA ARG A 385 -7.08 11.05 10.95
C ARG A 385 -6.50 12.31 10.32
N TYR A 386 -6.24 12.29 9.02
CA TYR A 386 -5.64 13.38 8.26
C TYR A 386 -6.68 14.31 7.62
N GLY A 387 -7.96 14.00 7.75
CA GLY A 387 -9.08 14.79 7.23
C GLY A 387 -9.99 15.33 8.34
N ALA A 388 -11.03 16.04 7.97
CA ALA A 388 -12.09 16.54 8.86
C ALA A 388 -13.02 15.37 9.28
N SER A 389 -12.57 14.56 10.23
CA SER A 389 -13.20 13.28 10.57
C SER A 389 -13.92 13.28 11.90
N THR A 390 -13.95 14.39 12.65
CA THR A 390 -14.47 14.48 14.01
C THR A 390 -15.92 13.98 14.12
N ASP A 391 -16.82 14.51 13.30
CA ASP A 391 -18.25 14.14 13.33
C ASP A 391 -18.47 12.68 12.93
N ALA A 392 -17.73 12.21 11.90
CA ALA A 392 -17.77 10.82 11.48
C ALA A 392 -17.27 9.88 12.59
N PHE A 393 -16.24 10.29 13.33
CA PHE A 393 -15.68 9.53 14.45
C PHE A 393 -16.69 9.45 15.60
N HIS A 394 -17.29 10.56 16.00
CA HIS A 394 -18.33 10.59 17.02
C HIS A 394 -19.55 9.72 16.65
N GLY A 395 -20.04 9.87 15.42
CA GLY A 395 -21.16 9.06 14.94
C GLY A 395 -20.86 7.55 14.88
N CYS A 396 -19.61 7.17 14.56
CA CYS A 396 -19.19 5.77 14.59
C CYS A 396 -18.96 5.26 16.02
N ASP A 397 -18.42 6.06 16.93
CA ASP A 397 -18.28 5.70 18.35
C ASP A 397 -19.62 5.46 19.02
N ASN A 398 -20.63 6.31 18.73
CA ASN A 398 -22.00 6.10 19.21
C ASN A 398 -22.58 4.78 18.68
N HIS A 399 -22.35 4.45 17.43
CA HIS A 399 -22.77 3.16 16.87
C HIS A 399 -22.09 1.98 17.57
N ILE A 400 -20.80 2.05 17.85
CA ILE A 400 -20.04 1.03 18.59
C ILE A 400 -20.58 0.88 20.00
N TYR A 401 -20.87 1.99 20.70
CA TYR A 401 -21.46 1.99 22.02
C TYR A 401 -22.80 1.26 22.04
N ASN A 402 -23.69 1.60 21.10
CA ASN A 402 -25.01 0.97 21.02
C ASN A 402 -24.94 -0.54 20.75
N LEU A 403 -23.99 -0.98 19.90
CA LEU A 403 -23.78 -2.41 19.63
C LEU A 403 -23.23 -3.14 20.86
N THR A 404 -22.24 -2.57 21.55
CA THR A 404 -21.66 -3.19 22.76
C THR A 404 -22.66 -3.21 23.91
N LYS A 405 -23.52 -2.18 24.04
CA LYS A 405 -24.64 -2.14 25.00
C LYS A 405 -25.65 -3.25 24.73
N LYS A 406 -26.10 -3.42 23.48
CA LYS A 406 -26.99 -4.52 23.09
C LYS A 406 -26.36 -5.89 23.35
N TRP A 407 -25.05 -6.05 23.04
CA TRP A 407 -24.31 -7.28 23.31
C TRP A 407 -24.23 -7.60 24.80
N ALA A 408 -23.98 -6.62 25.68
CA ALA A 408 -23.87 -6.80 27.11
C ALA A 408 -25.26 -7.13 27.75
N LEU A 409 -26.32 -6.39 27.39
CA LEU A 409 -27.68 -6.62 27.90
C LEU A 409 -28.21 -8.01 27.52
N ARG A 410 -27.96 -8.46 26.29
CA ARG A 410 -28.35 -9.80 25.84
C ARG A 410 -27.76 -10.94 26.68
N ARG A 411 -26.58 -10.73 27.27
CA ARG A 411 -25.90 -11.75 28.10
C ARG A 411 -26.47 -11.87 29.50
N HIS A 412 -27.23 -10.89 29.92
CA HIS A 412 -27.79 -10.81 31.27
C HIS A 412 -29.25 -10.35 31.23
N PRO A 413 -30.16 -11.16 30.62
CA PRO A 413 -31.54 -10.74 30.41
C PRO A 413 -32.31 -10.54 31.72
N LYS A 414 -31.95 -11.26 32.79
CA LYS A 414 -32.59 -11.19 34.13
C LYS A 414 -31.96 -10.13 35.06
N LYS A 415 -30.90 -9.38 34.60
CA LYS A 415 -30.25 -8.36 35.45
C LYS A 415 -30.67 -6.94 35.05
N ARG A 416 -30.70 -6.04 36.04
CA ARG A 416 -30.98 -4.61 35.82
C ARG A 416 -29.92 -3.98 34.93
N LYS A 417 -30.33 -2.96 34.16
CA LYS A 417 -29.43 -2.24 33.23
C LYS A 417 -28.21 -1.60 33.94
N SER A 418 -28.41 -1.10 35.18
CA SER A 418 -27.34 -0.56 36.03
C SER A 418 -26.27 -1.63 36.32
N TRP A 419 -26.71 -2.80 36.80
CA TRP A 419 -25.78 -3.91 37.08
C TRP A 419 -24.96 -4.32 35.84
N VAL A 420 -25.60 -4.37 34.67
CA VAL A 420 -24.89 -4.66 33.41
C VAL A 420 -23.89 -3.56 33.09
N ALA A 421 -24.27 -2.29 33.32
CA ALA A 421 -23.37 -1.17 33.10
C ALA A 421 -22.13 -1.25 34.00
N ASP A 422 -22.30 -1.45 35.29
CA ASP A 422 -21.19 -1.54 36.26
C ASP A 422 -20.25 -2.71 35.98
N LYS A 423 -20.78 -3.81 35.42
CA LYS A 423 -19.97 -4.98 35.04
C LYS A 423 -19.09 -4.74 33.82
N TYR A 424 -19.52 -3.99 32.82
CA TYR A 424 -18.89 -3.89 31.51
C TYR A 424 -18.25 -2.54 31.24
N TRP A 425 -18.70 -1.46 31.90
CA TRP A 425 -18.15 -0.12 31.77
C TRP A 425 -17.55 0.33 33.08
N HIS A 426 -16.38 0.91 33.01
CA HIS A 426 -15.62 1.37 34.19
C HIS A 426 -15.18 2.81 34.00
N GLU A 427 -14.98 3.50 35.12
CA GLU A 427 -14.30 4.79 35.10
C GLU A 427 -12.79 4.58 34.94
N ILE A 428 -12.23 5.12 33.87
CA ILE A 428 -10.80 4.97 33.56
C ILE A 428 -10.26 6.33 33.13
N ARG A 429 -9.29 6.85 33.87
CA ARG A 429 -8.65 8.15 33.63
C ARG A 429 -9.68 9.30 33.55
N GLY A 430 -10.60 9.38 34.52
CA GLY A 430 -11.65 10.40 34.59
C GLY A 430 -12.82 10.24 33.60
N ARG A 431 -12.84 9.13 32.84
CA ARG A 431 -13.92 8.85 31.88
C ARG A 431 -14.83 7.75 32.38
N LYS A 432 -16.08 8.10 32.77
CA LYS A 432 -17.04 7.21 33.45
C LYS A 432 -17.53 6.01 32.63
N TRP A 433 -17.71 6.13 31.32
CA TRP A 433 -18.34 5.10 30.48
C TRP A 433 -17.36 4.46 29.50
N THR A 434 -16.32 3.79 30.02
CA THR A 434 -15.34 3.10 29.19
C THR A 434 -15.61 1.60 29.19
N PHE A 435 -15.99 1.03 28.02
CA PHE A 435 -16.16 -0.41 27.87
C PHE A 435 -14.80 -1.09 28.01
N ALA A 436 -14.60 -1.83 29.11
CA ALA A 436 -13.29 -2.36 29.47
C ALA A 436 -13.39 -3.67 30.27
N TRP A 437 -12.50 -4.58 29.96
CA TRP A 437 -12.33 -5.80 30.73
C TRP A 437 -11.28 -5.60 31.82
N LYS A 438 -11.72 -5.76 33.08
CA LYS A 438 -10.88 -5.68 34.28
C LYS A 438 -10.12 -6.99 34.48
N TYR A 439 -8.83 -6.94 34.73
CA TYR A 439 -8.00 -8.11 35.02
C TYR A 439 -6.89 -7.79 36.01
N GLU A 440 -6.46 -8.80 36.74
CA GLU A 440 -5.32 -8.69 37.64
C GLU A 440 -4.03 -9.10 36.91
N THR A 441 -2.98 -8.36 37.16
CA THR A 441 -1.63 -8.68 36.70
C THR A 441 -0.98 -9.69 37.66
N LYS A 442 0.09 -10.34 37.23
CA LYS A 442 0.89 -11.23 38.10
C LYS A 442 1.35 -10.55 39.40
N SER A 443 1.49 -9.23 39.39
CA SER A 443 1.83 -8.41 40.56
C SER A 443 0.60 -7.94 41.38
N LYS A 444 -0.51 -8.64 41.30
CA LYS A 444 -1.80 -8.32 41.96
C LYS A 444 -2.35 -6.89 41.68
N LYS A 445 -1.81 -6.18 40.67
CA LYS A 445 -2.32 -4.85 40.28
C LYS A 445 -3.50 -5.01 39.31
N VAL A 446 -4.57 -4.32 39.62
CA VAL A 446 -5.76 -4.23 38.73
C VAL A 446 -5.38 -3.43 37.48
N ASN A 447 -5.70 -3.99 36.33
CA ASN A 447 -5.50 -3.33 35.04
C ASN A 447 -6.75 -3.51 34.14
N TYR A 448 -6.84 -2.69 33.08
CA TYR A 448 -7.99 -2.67 32.20
C TYR A 448 -7.58 -2.80 30.73
N LEU A 449 -8.21 -3.72 30.04
CA LEU A 449 -8.16 -3.76 28.56
C LEU A 449 -9.35 -2.96 28.03
N THR A 450 -9.10 -1.76 27.52
CA THR A 450 -10.11 -0.81 27.06
C THR A 450 -10.50 -0.99 25.60
N LEU A 451 -11.75 -0.82 25.27
CA LEU A 451 -12.20 -0.58 23.90
C LEU A 451 -11.74 0.82 23.48
N LYS A 452 -11.06 0.90 22.35
CA LYS A 452 -10.60 2.17 21.80
C LYS A 452 -11.75 2.95 21.20
N ARG A 453 -11.64 4.27 21.20
CA ARG A 453 -12.58 5.18 20.56
C ARG A 453 -11.91 5.86 19.39
N LEU A 454 -12.67 6.14 18.34
CA LEU A 454 -12.20 6.92 17.19
C LEU A 454 -11.97 8.38 17.59
N SER A 455 -12.85 8.94 18.44
CA SER A 455 -12.73 10.31 18.96
C SER A 455 -11.45 10.59 19.78
N ASP A 456 -10.75 9.54 20.24
CA ASP A 456 -9.43 9.67 20.88
C ASP A 456 -8.29 9.79 19.86
N ILE A 457 -8.58 9.70 18.55
CA ILE A 457 -7.59 9.82 17.47
C ILE A 457 -7.61 11.26 16.98
N HIS A 458 -6.57 12.01 17.34
CA HIS A 458 -6.46 13.42 16.97
C HIS A 458 -6.09 13.60 15.49
N TYR A 459 -6.57 14.69 14.91
CA TYR A 459 -6.11 15.16 13.61
C TYR A 459 -4.58 15.27 13.59
N THR A 460 -3.97 14.87 12.49
CA THR A 460 -2.54 14.94 12.28
C THR A 460 -2.26 15.55 10.91
N PRO A 461 -1.54 16.66 10.81
CA PRO A 461 -1.12 17.21 9.53
C PRO A 461 -0.32 16.18 8.74
N TYR A 462 -0.59 16.06 7.44
CA TYR A 462 0.14 15.15 6.57
C TYR A 462 1.07 15.91 5.63
N LYS A 463 2.35 15.58 5.63
CA LYS A 463 3.30 16.14 4.67
C LYS A 463 3.31 15.27 3.42
N GLN A 464 2.83 15.82 2.30
CA GLN A 464 2.78 15.14 1.01
C GLN A 464 4.19 14.79 0.50
N ILE A 465 4.31 13.71 -0.27
CA ILE A 465 5.53 13.38 -0.99
C ILE A 465 5.75 14.36 -2.15
N LYS A 466 7.00 14.75 -2.40
CA LYS A 466 7.34 15.52 -3.61
C LYS A 466 7.04 14.67 -4.85
N GLY A 467 6.41 15.26 -5.86
CA GLY A 467 6.00 14.54 -7.07
C GLY A 467 7.15 13.87 -7.81
N GLU A 468 8.30 14.53 -7.87
CA GLU A 468 9.53 14.09 -8.51
C GLU A 468 10.39 13.14 -7.66
N ALA A 469 10.07 12.97 -6.35
CA ALA A 469 10.89 12.15 -5.46
C ALA A 469 10.91 10.68 -5.88
N ASN A 470 12.07 10.20 -6.29
CA ASN A 470 12.30 8.84 -6.74
C ASN A 470 13.04 8.04 -5.66
N PRO A 471 12.44 6.96 -5.09
CA PRO A 471 13.06 6.18 -4.01
C PRO A 471 14.28 5.35 -4.44
N PHE A 472 14.58 5.29 -5.73
CA PHE A 472 15.75 4.59 -6.27
C PHE A 472 16.90 5.56 -6.62
N ASP A 473 16.66 6.86 -6.54
CA ASP A 473 17.62 7.90 -6.83
C ASP A 473 18.33 8.34 -5.55
N PRO A 474 19.66 8.24 -5.47
CA PRO A 474 20.43 8.67 -4.31
C PRO A 474 20.27 10.16 -3.95
N GLU A 475 19.93 11.03 -4.92
CA GLU A 475 19.67 12.45 -4.68
C GLU A 475 18.52 12.69 -3.70
N TYR A 476 17.60 11.74 -3.56
CA TYR A 476 16.47 11.81 -2.64
C TYR A 476 16.67 11.04 -1.33
N ASP A 477 17.86 10.48 -1.07
CA ASP A 477 18.08 9.69 0.15
C ASP A 477 17.85 10.49 1.43
N ASP A 478 18.42 11.71 1.50
CA ASP A 478 18.23 12.60 2.65
C ASP A 478 16.77 13.04 2.81
N TYR A 479 16.08 13.32 1.70
CA TYR A 479 14.66 13.65 1.72
C TYR A 479 13.82 12.51 2.31
N PHE A 480 14.05 11.27 1.86
CA PHE A 480 13.33 10.10 2.38
C PHE A 480 13.73 9.78 3.81
N PHE A 481 14.96 10.06 4.18
CA PHE A 481 15.43 9.94 5.54
C PHE A 481 14.67 10.87 6.48
N GLN A 482 14.67 12.17 6.21
CA GLN A 482 13.95 13.18 6.99
C GLN A 482 12.44 12.91 7.06
N ARG A 483 11.84 12.51 5.92
CA ARG A 483 10.42 12.12 5.88
C ARG A 483 10.12 10.93 6.80
N LYS A 484 11.02 9.95 6.87
CA LYS A 484 10.90 8.79 7.74
C LYS A 484 11.03 9.15 9.21
N GLU A 485 11.96 10.04 9.56
CA GLU A 485 12.12 10.56 10.93
C GLU A 485 10.86 11.28 11.39
N GLN A 486 10.30 12.15 10.56
CA GLN A 486 9.06 12.84 10.87
C GLN A 486 7.90 11.88 11.10
N GLN A 487 7.72 10.88 10.23
CA GLN A 487 6.69 9.86 10.40
C GLN A 487 6.91 9.01 11.67
N MET A 488 8.16 8.76 12.01
CA MET A 488 8.49 8.04 13.25
C MET A 488 8.22 8.92 14.47
N LEU A 489 8.57 10.20 14.45
CA LEU A 489 8.27 11.15 15.53
C LEU A 489 6.76 11.22 15.81
N GLU A 490 5.93 11.26 14.77
CA GLU A 490 4.47 11.18 14.91
C GLU A 490 4.04 9.86 15.59
N SER A 491 4.62 8.72 15.17
CA SER A 491 4.39 7.41 15.80
C SER A 491 4.83 7.38 17.27
N LEU A 492 5.89 8.09 17.60
CA LEU A 492 6.42 8.27 18.96
C LEU A 492 5.67 9.36 19.76
N LYS A 493 4.54 9.87 19.24
CA LYS A 493 3.71 10.91 19.87
C LYS A 493 4.50 12.20 20.19
N GLY A 494 5.38 12.62 19.29
CA GLY A 494 6.19 13.83 19.41
C GLY A 494 7.33 13.76 20.41
N ARG A 495 7.63 12.60 20.98
CA ARG A 495 8.69 12.44 22.01
C ARG A 495 10.08 12.41 21.37
N LYS A 496 10.78 13.55 21.38
CA LYS A 496 12.13 13.71 20.82
C LYS A 496 13.16 12.75 21.46
N SER A 497 13.05 12.48 22.77
CA SER A 497 13.93 11.52 23.47
C SER A 497 13.82 10.10 22.91
N LEU A 498 12.63 9.66 22.53
CA LEU A 498 12.43 8.36 21.90
C LEU A 498 12.91 8.34 20.44
N LEU A 499 12.82 9.47 19.73
CA LEU A 499 13.39 9.62 18.39
C LEU A 499 14.92 9.55 18.43
N TYR A 500 15.54 10.23 19.39
CA TYR A 500 16.97 10.12 19.63
C TYR A 500 17.40 8.67 19.90
N LEU A 501 16.67 7.97 20.78
CA LEU A 501 16.92 6.56 21.09
C LEU A 501 16.80 5.68 19.84
N TRP A 502 15.80 5.90 19.01
CA TRP A 502 15.58 5.19 17.75
C TRP A 502 16.73 5.42 16.75
N ASN A 503 17.23 6.65 16.62
CA ASN A 503 18.38 6.97 15.78
C ASN A 503 19.68 6.36 16.34
N LYS A 504 19.91 6.47 17.65
CA LYS A 504 21.09 5.88 18.34
C LYS A 504 21.19 4.36 18.11
N GLN A 505 20.06 3.67 17.97
CA GLN A 505 19.97 2.24 17.67
C GLN A 505 20.07 1.91 16.17
N ASN A 506 20.49 2.86 15.31
CA ASN A 506 20.44 2.71 13.85
C ASN A 506 19.08 2.23 13.34
N ARG A 507 18.00 2.60 14.05
CA ARG A 507 16.58 2.25 13.73
C ARG A 507 16.27 0.76 13.82
N ILE A 508 17.17 -0.05 14.36
CA ILE A 508 17.07 -1.50 14.44
C ILE A 508 16.57 -1.92 15.82
N CYS A 509 15.68 -2.90 15.87
CA CYS A 509 15.27 -3.53 17.11
C CYS A 509 16.41 -4.45 17.61
N PRO A 510 17.01 -4.20 18.77
CA PRO A 510 18.13 -5.02 19.27
C PRO A 510 17.75 -6.47 19.55
N LEU A 511 16.44 -6.77 19.75
CA LEU A 511 15.97 -8.14 20.04
C LEU A 511 15.76 -9.01 18.79
N CYS A 512 15.64 -8.45 17.60
CA CYS A 512 15.37 -9.24 16.39
C CYS A 512 16.11 -8.78 15.13
N GLY A 513 17.00 -7.77 15.24
CA GLY A 513 17.79 -7.25 14.13
C GLY A 513 16.98 -6.62 12.98
N LYS A 514 15.67 -6.40 13.16
CA LYS A 514 14.80 -5.83 12.12
C LYS A 514 14.53 -4.36 12.39
N GLU A 515 14.34 -3.61 11.32
CA GLU A 515 14.04 -2.19 11.39
C GLU A 515 12.71 -1.91 12.10
N ILE A 516 12.72 -0.93 13.02
CA ILE A 516 11.54 -0.35 13.67
C ILE A 516 11.08 0.83 12.80
N ASP A 517 9.91 0.72 12.21
CA ASP A 517 9.28 1.77 11.41
C ASP A 517 7.96 2.25 12.04
N CYS A 518 7.43 3.35 11.51
CA CYS A 518 6.18 3.95 11.99
C CYS A 518 4.93 3.07 11.80
N THR A 519 5.02 1.97 11.04
CA THR A 519 3.90 1.05 10.77
C THR A 519 3.79 -0.06 11.81
N LYS A 520 4.84 -0.30 12.60
CA LYS A 520 4.89 -1.35 13.61
C LYS A 520 4.72 -0.77 15.01
N ALA A 521 3.98 -1.49 15.84
CA ALA A 521 3.87 -1.14 17.25
C ALA A 521 5.23 -1.38 17.96
N TRP A 522 5.64 -0.41 18.74
CA TRP A 522 6.88 -0.40 19.51
C TRP A 522 6.63 -0.35 21.00
N ASN A 523 7.69 -0.62 21.78
CA ASN A 523 7.71 -0.47 23.22
C ASN A 523 9.13 -0.06 23.68
N VAL A 524 9.23 0.52 24.87
CA VAL A 524 10.53 0.78 25.51
C VAL A 524 10.87 -0.44 26.37
N ASN A 525 12.05 -1.01 26.16
CA ASN A 525 12.62 -2.08 26.96
C ASN A 525 13.75 -1.49 27.81
N GLU A 526 13.71 -1.74 29.10
CA GLU A 526 14.75 -1.34 30.04
C GLU A 526 15.57 -2.58 30.40
N ILE A 527 16.88 -2.48 30.23
CA ILE A 527 17.85 -3.53 30.59
C ILE A 527 18.87 -2.96 31.56
N SER A 528 19.28 -3.74 32.55
CA SER A 528 20.39 -3.39 33.45
C SER A 528 21.70 -3.86 32.81
N VAL A 529 22.62 -2.93 32.61
CA VAL A 529 23.96 -3.21 32.07
C VAL A 529 24.96 -2.50 32.98
N GLY A 530 25.80 -3.26 33.67
CA GLY A 530 26.81 -2.69 34.60
C GLY A 530 26.21 -1.79 35.69
N GLY A 531 25.06 -2.14 36.27
CA GLY A 531 24.36 -1.36 37.28
C GLY A 531 23.55 -0.15 36.75
N SER A 532 23.68 0.18 35.48
CA SER A 532 22.94 1.29 34.84
C SER A 532 21.74 0.79 34.08
N ILE A 533 20.63 1.55 34.10
CA ILE A 533 19.42 1.25 33.31
C ILE A 533 19.57 1.82 31.90
N VAL A 534 19.69 0.93 30.92
CA VAL A 534 19.72 1.30 29.50
C VAL A 534 18.34 1.11 28.91
N ARG A 535 17.83 2.17 28.27
CA ARG A 535 16.55 2.14 27.54
C ARG A 535 16.77 1.81 26.08
N GLN A 536 15.94 0.90 25.55
CA GLN A 536 15.96 0.47 24.16
C GLN A 536 14.55 0.51 23.56
N LEU A 537 14.43 0.99 22.32
CA LEU A 537 13.20 0.88 21.57
C LEU A 537 13.13 -0.48 20.87
N VAL A 538 12.06 -1.22 21.06
CA VAL A 538 11.89 -2.56 20.52
C VAL A 538 10.51 -2.75 19.90
N HIS A 539 10.33 -3.71 18.98
CA HIS A 539 9.00 -4.08 18.54
C HIS A 539 8.16 -4.61 19.70
N ASN A 540 6.90 -4.24 19.74
CA ASN A 540 5.99 -4.70 20.81
C ASN A 540 5.91 -6.24 20.91
N ASN A 541 6.00 -6.95 19.79
CA ASN A 541 6.02 -8.42 19.78
C ASN A 541 7.32 -8.98 20.36
N CYS A 542 8.46 -8.33 20.10
CA CYS A 542 9.74 -8.71 20.67
C CYS A 542 9.77 -8.45 22.18
N TYR A 543 9.27 -7.30 22.63
CA TYR A 543 9.10 -6.96 24.03
C TYR A 543 8.28 -8.02 24.79
N LYS A 544 7.12 -8.42 24.24
CA LYS A 544 6.27 -9.45 24.85
C LYS A 544 6.93 -10.82 24.92
N ARG A 545 7.73 -11.19 23.90
CA ARG A 545 8.49 -12.46 23.91
C ARG A 545 9.61 -12.43 24.96
N ASN A 546 10.32 -11.31 25.07
CA ASN A 546 11.38 -11.15 26.04
C ASN A 546 10.84 -11.23 27.49
N LYS A 547 9.72 -10.52 27.78
CA LYS A 547 9.04 -10.62 29.10
C LYS A 547 8.43 -11.98 29.44
N ARG A 548 8.33 -12.91 28.50
CA ARG A 548 7.89 -14.30 28.75
C ARG A 548 9.05 -15.24 29.05
N LYS A 549 10.28 -14.81 28.71
CA LYS A 549 11.50 -15.59 28.95
C LYS A 549 12.19 -15.19 30.27
N CYS A 550 11.90 -14.00 30.79
CA CYS A 550 12.18 -13.54 32.14
C CYS A 550 10.92 -13.77 33.03
#